data_fd44b5eb694c293a51f4c151c362af82
#
_entry.id   fd44b5eb694c293a51f4c151c362af82
#
_cell.length_a   1.000
_cell.length_b   1.000
_cell.length_c   1.000
_cell.angle_alpha   90.00
_cell.angle_beta   90.00
_cell.angle_gamma   90.00
#
_symmetry.space_group_name_H-M   'P 1'
#
loop_
_entity.id
_entity.type
_entity.pdbx_description
1 polymer ?
#
loop_
_entity_poly.entity_id
_entity_poly.type
_entity_poly.pdbx_seq_one_letter_code
_entity_poly.pdbx_strand_id
1 'polypeptide(L)'
;LLEALRHAGIKNRARVEVKWVDAESLEAADLDEAFRDVSGILVPGGFGVRGIEGKVRAAQYARERKIPYLGICLGLQIAVIEFARNVAGLKGANSTEFDPYTPHPAIDPMPEQLEAEGLGGTMRLGDWPMRIKPGTLLHRLYGKEEVLERHRHRYEVNPLYVDGLERAGLVVSATTPGMRGRGAGLVEAIELKDHPFFLGLQSHPEFKSRPMRPSPPFVGFVEAALAYQERA
;
A
#
# COMPACT_ATOMS: atom_id res chain seq x y z
N LEU A 1 6.15 -7.52 -10.53
CA LEU A 1 5.35 -8.14 -9.45
C LEU A 1 5.47 -9.66 -9.46
N LEU A 2 5.14 -10.34 -10.55
CA LEU A 2 5.18 -11.81 -10.63
C LEU A 2 6.55 -12.39 -10.26
N GLU A 3 7.63 -11.79 -10.75
CA GLU A 3 8.99 -12.22 -10.39
C GLU A 3 9.27 -12.01 -8.88
N ALA A 4 8.81 -10.90 -8.30
CA ALA A 4 8.98 -10.66 -6.87
C ALA A 4 8.22 -11.69 -6.01
N LEU A 5 7.00 -12.08 -6.42
CA LEU A 5 6.23 -13.16 -5.80
C LEU A 5 6.93 -14.51 -5.94
N ARG A 6 7.50 -14.83 -7.11
CA ARG A 6 8.30 -16.05 -7.33
C ARG A 6 9.54 -16.08 -6.44
N HIS A 7 10.27 -14.96 -6.34
CA HIS A 7 11.44 -14.87 -5.46
C HIS A 7 11.06 -15.08 -3.99
N ALA A 8 9.94 -14.49 -3.55
CA ALA A 8 9.40 -14.68 -2.22
C ALA A 8 8.96 -16.15 -1.98
N GLY A 9 8.32 -16.77 -2.98
CA GLY A 9 7.96 -18.18 -2.95
C GLY A 9 9.17 -19.09 -2.77
N ILE A 10 10.25 -18.87 -3.54
CA ILE A 10 11.52 -19.61 -3.40
C ILE A 10 12.06 -19.47 -1.97
N LYS A 11 12.08 -18.25 -1.43
CA LYS A 11 12.56 -18.01 -0.06
C LYS A 11 11.74 -18.74 1.00
N ASN A 12 10.44 -18.82 0.81
CA ASN A 12 9.50 -19.49 1.71
C ASN A 12 9.31 -20.99 1.38
N ARG A 13 10.02 -21.53 0.38
CA ARG A 13 9.88 -22.92 -0.10
C ARG A 13 8.43 -23.26 -0.49
N ALA A 14 7.75 -22.30 -1.09
CA ALA A 14 6.35 -22.41 -1.50
C ALA A 14 6.16 -22.02 -2.97
N ARG A 15 5.21 -22.67 -3.63
CA ARG A 15 4.74 -22.26 -4.96
C ARG A 15 3.66 -21.21 -4.78
N VAL A 16 3.87 -20.04 -5.37
CA VAL A 16 2.85 -18.97 -5.40
C VAL A 16 2.03 -19.11 -6.66
N GLU A 17 0.75 -19.34 -6.50
CA GLU A 17 -0.24 -19.31 -7.57
C GLU A 17 -0.98 -17.97 -7.54
N VAL A 18 -1.06 -17.31 -8.70
CA VAL A 18 -1.67 -15.98 -8.80
C VAL A 18 -3.03 -16.09 -9.47
N LYS A 19 -4.08 -15.77 -8.72
CA LYS A 19 -5.43 -15.58 -9.25
C LYS A 19 -5.58 -14.12 -9.67
N TRP A 20 -5.78 -13.88 -10.96
CA TRP A 20 -6.05 -12.55 -11.48
C TRP A 20 -7.53 -12.22 -11.31
N VAL A 21 -7.79 -11.06 -10.71
CA VAL A 21 -9.16 -10.56 -10.50
C VAL A 21 -9.26 -9.18 -11.11
N ASP A 22 -10.22 -8.99 -12.00
CA ASP A 22 -10.50 -7.67 -12.57
C ASP A 22 -11.18 -6.78 -11.54
N ALA A 23 -10.59 -5.60 -11.29
CA ALA A 23 -11.05 -4.71 -10.25
C ALA A 23 -12.43 -4.09 -10.54
N GLU A 24 -12.79 -3.87 -11.81
CA GLU A 24 -14.12 -3.38 -12.17
C GLU A 24 -15.20 -4.42 -11.84
N SER A 25 -14.89 -5.69 -12.04
CA SER A 25 -15.83 -6.77 -11.70
C SER A 25 -16.12 -6.84 -10.20
N LEU A 26 -15.18 -6.41 -9.33
CA LEU A 26 -15.35 -6.41 -7.89
C LEU A 26 -16.33 -5.33 -7.38
N GLU A 27 -16.66 -4.33 -8.18
CA GLU A 27 -17.58 -3.26 -7.77
C GLU A 27 -18.99 -3.78 -7.44
N ALA A 28 -19.42 -4.84 -8.11
CA ALA A 28 -20.73 -5.48 -7.89
C ALA A 28 -20.65 -6.96 -7.49
N ALA A 29 -19.43 -7.55 -7.39
CA ALA A 29 -19.26 -8.97 -7.12
C ALA A 29 -19.57 -9.34 -5.66
N ASP A 30 -19.91 -10.62 -5.46
CA ASP A 30 -19.78 -11.29 -4.18
C ASP A 30 -18.28 -11.52 -3.89
N LEU A 31 -17.76 -10.86 -2.85
CA LEU A 31 -16.35 -10.94 -2.51
C LEU A 31 -15.95 -12.27 -1.89
N ASP A 32 -16.88 -12.97 -1.21
CA ASP A 32 -16.61 -14.31 -0.68
C ASP A 32 -16.42 -15.32 -1.83
N GLU A 33 -17.12 -15.12 -2.96
CA GLU A 33 -16.91 -15.92 -4.16
C GLU A 33 -15.65 -15.49 -4.93
N ALA A 34 -15.46 -14.19 -5.11
CA ALA A 34 -14.32 -13.65 -5.87
C ALA A 34 -12.98 -14.03 -5.23
N PHE A 35 -12.91 -14.05 -3.90
CA PHE A 35 -11.71 -14.37 -3.14
C PHE A 35 -11.73 -15.76 -2.49
N ARG A 36 -12.60 -16.67 -2.96
CA ARG A 36 -12.59 -18.06 -2.51
C ARG A 36 -11.22 -18.69 -2.77
N ASP A 37 -10.68 -19.38 -1.77
CA ASP A 37 -9.38 -20.07 -1.79
C ASP A 37 -8.16 -19.12 -1.96
N VAL A 38 -8.33 -17.82 -1.67
CA VAL A 38 -7.26 -16.83 -1.71
C VAL A 38 -6.66 -16.66 -0.31
N SER A 39 -5.34 -16.83 -0.20
CA SER A 39 -4.61 -16.70 1.06
C SER A 39 -3.96 -15.35 1.26
N GLY A 40 -4.01 -14.47 0.26
CA GLY A 40 -3.48 -13.11 0.33
C GLY A 40 -3.98 -12.25 -0.82
N ILE A 41 -4.19 -10.96 -0.58
CA ILE A 41 -4.66 -9.99 -1.58
C ILE A 41 -3.56 -8.97 -1.83
N LEU A 42 -3.14 -8.84 -3.11
CA LEU A 42 -2.17 -7.85 -3.54
C LEU A 42 -2.84 -6.85 -4.47
N VAL A 43 -2.80 -5.57 -4.09
CA VAL A 43 -3.24 -4.45 -4.94
C VAL A 43 -1.99 -3.77 -5.51
N PRO A 44 -1.78 -3.88 -6.83
CA PRO A 44 -0.57 -3.36 -7.47
C PRO A 44 -0.61 -1.84 -7.66
N GLY A 45 0.54 -1.29 -8.06
CA GLY A 45 0.63 0.06 -8.60
C GLY A 45 -0.19 0.23 -9.88
N GLY A 46 -0.64 1.45 -10.12
CA GLY A 46 -1.43 1.82 -11.29
C GLY A 46 -1.74 3.31 -11.30
N PHE A 47 -2.47 3.73 -12.32
CA PHE A 47 -2.92 5.10 -12.52
C PHE A 47 -4.35 5.11 -13.05
N GLY A 48 -5.04 6.23 -12.88
CA GLY A 48 -6.39 6.45 -13.42
C GLY A 48 -7.50 5.84 -12.58
N VAL A 49 -8.73 6.14 -13.00
CA VAL A 49 -9.95 5.94 -12.21
C VAL A 49 -10.55 4.52 -12.30
N ARG A 50 -10.05 3.71 -13.23
CA ARG A 50 -10.65 2.42 -13.56
C ARG A 50 -10.55 1.41 -12.40
N GLY A 51 -11.70 0.85 -11.98
CA GLY A 51 -11.79 -0.20 -10.96
C GLY A 51 -11.31 0.25 -9.57
N ILE A 52 -11.36 1.55 -9.26
CA ILE A 52 -10.92 2.08 -7.96
C ILE A 52 -11.80 1.57 -6.84
N GLU A 53 -13.12 1.62 -7.00
CA GLU A 53 -14.04 1.17 -5.95
C GLU A 53 -13.93 -0.34 -5.71
N GLY A 54 -13.70 -1.13 -6.74
CA GLY A 54 -13.42 -2.55 -6.58
C GLY A 54 -12.13 -2.84 -5.80
N LYS A 55 -11.08 -2.04 -6.02
CA LYS A 55 -9.85 -2.14 -5.22
C LYS A 55 -10.07 -1.72 -3.76
N VAL A 56 -10.88 -0.68 -3.52
CA VAL A 56 -11.27 -0.25 -2.16
C VAL A 56 -12.03 -1.38 -1.46
N ARG A 57 -12.99 -2.02 -2.13
CA ARG A 57 -13.71 -3.19 -1.61
C ARG A 57 -12.78 -4.37 -1.31
N ALA A 58 -11.78 -4.62 -2.16
CA ALA A 58 -10.79 -5.67 -1.92
C ALA A 58 -9.93 -5.38 -0.68
N ALA A 59 -9.50 -4.11 -0.47
CA ALA A 59 -8.77 -3.71 0.72
C ALA A 59 -9.63 -3.83 1.99
N GLN A 60 -10.91 -3.42 1.93
CA GLN A 60 -11.88 -3.59 3.00
C GLN A 60 -12.05 -5.07 3.37
N TYR A 61 -12.27 -5.91 2.38
CA TYR A 61 -12.44 -7.34 2.56
C TYR A 61 -11.21 -7.96 3.25
N ALA A 62 -10.00 -7.61 2.77
CA ALA A 62 -8.77 -8.07 3.38
C ALA A 62 -8.66 -7.64 4.85
N ARG A 63 -8.97 -6.38 5.17
CA ARG A 63 -8.92 -5.85 6.53
C ARG A 63 -9.92 -6.56 7.46
N GLU A 64 -11.16 -6.71 7.03
CA GLU A 64 -12.24 -7.29 7.85
C GLU A 64 -12.09 -8.79 8.04
N ARG A 65 -11.69 -9.52 7.00
CA ARG A 65 -11.48 -10.98 7.03
C ARG A 65 -10.10 -11.40 7.52
N LYS A 66 -9.23 -10.43 7.86
CA LYS A 66 -7.84 -10.69 8.30
C LYS A 66 -7.00 -11.46 7.28
N ILE A 67 -7.31 -11.31 6.00
CA ILE A 67 -6.53 -11.87 4.90
C ILE A 67 -5.30 -11.00 4.69
N PRO A 68 -4.08 -11.56 4.60
CA PRO A 68 -2.88 -10.80 4.29
C PRO A 68 -3.06 -9.86 3.10
N TYR A 69 -2.72 -8.59 3.30
CA TYR A 69 -2.84 -7.53 2.30
C TYR A 69 -1.48 -6.89 2.02
N LEU A 70 -1.15 -6.77 0.73
CA LEU A 70 0.02 -6.00 0.27
C LEU A 70 -0.43 -4.99 -0.78
N GLY A 71 -0.36 -3.70 -0.44
CA GLY A 71 -0.66 -2.58 -1.34
C GLY A 71 0.63 -1.92 -1.84
N ILE A 72 0.83 -1.85 -3.15
CA ILE A 72 2.01 -1.23 -3.79
C ILE A 72 1.59 0.06 -4.48
N CYS A 73 2.23 1.19 -4.17
CA CYS A 73 2.00 2.50 -4.76
C CYS A 73 0.50 2.89 -4.70
N LEU A 74 -0.25 2.76 -5.78
CA LEU A 74 -1.72 2.90 -5.77
C LEU A 74 -2.39 2.03 -4.70
N GLY A 75 -1.88 0.82 -4.46
CA GLY A 75 -2.44 -0.07 -3.45
C GLY A 75 -2.32 0.46 -2.02
N LEU A 76 -1.26 1.20 -1.67
CA LEU A 76 -1.20 1.96 -0.42
C LEU A 76 -2.29 3.02 -0.38
N GLN A 77 -2.44 3.81 -1.44
CA GLN A 77 -3.42 4.89 -1.53
C GLN A 77 -4.86 4.37 -1.38
N ILE A 78 -5.16 3.25 -2.03
CA ILE A 78 -6.43 2.52 -1.89
C ILE A 78 -6.69 2.12 -0.43
N ALA A 79 -5.68 1.56 0.25
CA ALA A 79 -5.82 1.18 1.66
C ALA A 79 -6.06 2.39 2.58
N VAL A 80 -5.43 3.53 2.29
CA VAL A 80 -5.67 4.79 3.02
C VAL A 80 -7.09 5.30 2.79
N ILE A 81 -7.56 5.31 1.53
CA ILE A 81 -8.93 5.72 1.18
C ILE A 81 -9.96 4.82 1.87
N GLU A 82 -9.76 3.51 1.81
CA GLU A 82 -10.62 2.54 2.49
C GLU A 82 -10.69 2.81 4.00
N PHE A 83 -9.54 2.91 4.64
CA PHE A 83 -9.44 3.14 6.08
C PHE A 83 -10.06 4.50 6.49
N ALA A 84 -9.80 5.54 5.71
CA ALA A 84 -10.38 6.86 5.94
C ALA A 84 -11.92 6.82 5.91
N ARG A 85 -12.51 6.14 4.91
CA ARG A 85 -13.96 6.02 4.76
C ARG A 85 -14.60 5.17 5.86
N ASN A 86 -14.09 3.98 6.08
CA ASN A 86 -14.78 2.92 6.81
C ASN A 86 -14.34 2.79 8.27
N VAL A 87 -13.18 3.33 8.64
CA VAL A 87 -12.67 3.28 10.02
C VAL A 87 -12.58 4.68 10.63
N ALA A 88 -11.99 5.65 9.94
CA ALA A 88 -11.87 7.02 10.46
C ALA A 88 -13.14 7.88 10.27
N GLY A 89 -14.18 7.36 9.59
CA GLY A 89 -15.47 8.03 9.44
C GLY A 89 -15.49 9.20 8.47
N LEU A 90 -14.48 9.36 7.64
CA LEU A 90 -14.35 10.41 6.62
C LEU A 90 -15.13 10.03 5.37
N LYS A 91 -16.45 10.17 5.44
CA LYS A 91 -17.36 9.80 4.34
C LYS A 91 -16.98 10.49 3.03
N GLY A 92 -16.82 9.70 1.97
CA GLY A 92 -16.45 10.22 0.66
C GLY A 92 -14.95 10.53 0.51
N ALA A 93 -14.09 10.17 1.47
CA ALA A 93 -12.64 10.33 1.33
C ALA A 93 -12.14 9.67 0.05
N ASN A 94 -11.27 10.35 -0.70
CA ASN A 94 -10.79 9.88 -1.98
C ASN A 94 -9.41 10.47 -2.32
N SER A 95 -8.91 10.13 -3.50
CA SER A 95 -7.83 10.84 -4.16
C SER A 95 -8.39 11.92 -5.07
N THR A 96 -7.76 13.09 -5.12
CA THR A 96 -8.09 14.13 -6.11
C THR A 96 -7.73 13.70 -7.55
N GLU A 97 -6.96 12.61 -7.74
CA GLU A 97 -6.79 11.97 -9.04
C GLU A 97 -8.10 11.35 -9.56
N PHE A 98 -8.93 10.80 -8.66
CA PHE A 98 -10.14 10.07 -9.02
C PHE A 98 -11.39 10.93 -8.92
N ASP A 99 -11.43 11.80 -7.91
CA ASP A 99 -12.50 12.76 -7.66
C ASP A 99 -11.90 14.11 -7.22
N PRO A 100 -11.74 15.08 -8.15
CA PRO A 100 -11.21 16.40 -7.82
C PRO A 100 -12.05 17.18 -6.81
N TYR A 101 -13.31 16.79 -6.59
CA TYR A 101 -14.26 17.45 -5.70
C TYR A 101 -14.53 16.67 -4.41
N THR A 102 -13.72 15.65 -4.12
CA THR A 102 -13.88 14.87 -2.90
C THR A 102 -13.91 15.75 -1.65
N PRO A 103 -14.85 15.54 -0.71
CA PRO A 103 -14.91 16.31 0.53
C PRO A 103 -13.71 16.07 1.44
N HIS A 104 -13.02 14.95 1.27
CA HIS A 104 -11.85 14.57 2.05
C HIS A 104 -10.74 14.05 1.13
N PRO A 105 -9.89 14.94 0.60
CA PRO A 105 -8.75 14.57 -0.24
C PRO A 105 -7.64 13.89 0.60
N ALA A 106 -7.89 12.64 1.00
CA ALA A 106 -6.93 11.85 1.80
C ALA A 106 -5.66 11.52 1.01
N ILE A 107 -5.77 11.49 -0.31
CA ILE A 107 -4.65 11.36 -1.27
C ILE A 107 -4.70 12.58 -2.18
N ASP A 108 -3.56 13.29 -2.28
CA ASP A 108 -3.47 14.56 -2.99
C ASP A 108 -2.08 14.78 -3.60
N PRO A 109 -1.91 15.56 -4.68
CA PRO A 109 -0.59 15.93 -5.13
C PRO A 109 0.12 16.83 -4.13
N MET A 110 1.43 16.76 -4.07
CA MET A 110 2.23 17.64 -3.24
C MET A 110 2.14 19.10 -3.71
N PRO A 111 2.14 20.09 -2.78
CA PRO A 111 2.13 21.51 -3.15
C PRO A 111 3.23 21.87 -4.16
N GLU A 112 4.45 21.34 -3.99
CA GLU A 112 5.56 21.57 -4.90
C GLU A 112 5.32 21.00 -6.31
N GLN A 113 4.41 20.04 -6.44
CA GLN A 113 4.04 19.45 -7.73
C GLN A 113 3.00 20.31 -8.46
N LEU A 114 2.21 21.10 -7.73
CA LEU A 114 1.23 22.03 -8.30
C LEU A 114 1.89 23.29 -8.84
N GLU A 115 3.03 23.72 -8.27
CA GLU A 115 3.76 24.91 -8.71
C GLU A 115 4.62 24.68 -9.96
N ALA A 116 4.91 23.42 -10.32
CA ALA A 116 5.68 23.08 -11.49
C ALA A 116 4.78 23.04 -12.74
N GLU A 117 4.64 24.17 -13.44
CA GLU A 117 4.03 24.23 -14.77
C GLU A 117 4.86 23.44 -15.78
N GLY A 118 4.49 22.18 -16.01
CA GLY A 118 5.08 21.34 -17.04
C GLY A 118 4.95 19.85 -16.73
N LEU A 119 4.40 19.11 -17.68
CA LEU A 119 4.01 17.69 -17.60
C LEU A 119 5.12 16.68 -17.27
N GLY A 120 6.35 17.08 -17.00
CA GLY A 120 7.49 16.18 -16.78
C GLY A 120 8.19 16.26 -15.41
N GLY A 121 7.99 17.33 -14.64
CA GLY A 121 8.83 17.66 -13.46
C GLY A 121 8.28 17.26 -12.10
N THR A 122 7.06 16.76 -12.00
CA THR A 122 6.33 16.64 -10.72
C THR A 122 6.26 15.21 -10.16
N MET A 123 6.77 14.22 -10.87
CA MET A 123 6.73 12.81 -10.45
C MET A 123 7.94 12.47 -9.58
N ARG A 124 7.71 11.84 -8.42
CA ARG A 124 8.80 11.19 -7.69
C ARG A 124 9.26 9.97 -8.47
N LEU A 125 10.49 10.00 -8.96
CA LEU A 125 11.10 8.96 -9.78
C LEU A 125 12.42 8.47 -9.17
N GLY A 126 12.69 7.18 -9.34
CA GLY A 126 13.95 6.56 -8.94
C GLY A 126 14.03 6.20 -7.46
N ASP A 127 15.24 6.07 -6.96
CA ASP A 127 15.51 5.65 -5.58
C ASP A 127 15.38 6.82 -4.61
N TRP A 128 14.53 6.64 -3.59
CA TRP A 128 14.34 7.60 -2.51
C TRP A 128 14.54 6.94 -1.16
N PRO A 129 15.12 7.66 -0.18
CA PRO A 129 15.27 7.13 1.16
C PRO A 129 13.91 7.07 1.88
N MET A 130 13.71 5.98 2.60
CA MET A 130 12.57 5.72 3.46
C MET A 130 13.09 5.43 4.87
N ARG A 131 12.63 6.20 5.86
CA ARG A 131 12.93 5.98 7.27
C ARG A 131 11.81 5.15 7.90
N ILE A 132 12.18 3.99 8.38
CA ILE A 132 11.26 2.99 8.95
C ILE A 132 11.20 3.18 10.47
N LYS A 133 9.97 3.20 10.99
CA LYS A 133 9.71 3.31 12.44
C LYS A 133 10.06 2.00 13.15
N PRO A 134 10.92 2.03 14.17
CA PRO A 134 11.25 0.85 14.96
C PRO A 134 10.01 0.19 15.59
N GLY A 135 10.03 -1.14 15.68
CA GLY A 135 8.95 -1.92 16.30
C GLY A 135 7.75 -2.21 15.38
N THR A 136 7.75 -1.71 14.16
CA THR A 136 6.70 -1.95 13.15
C THR A 136 6.91 -3.28 12.41
N LEU A 137 5.88 -3.76 11.71
CA LEU A 137 5.99 -4.90 10.80
C LEU A 137 7.07 -4.64 9.74
N LEU A 138 7.04 -3.48 9.12
CA LEU A 138 8.01 -3.10 8.10
C LEU A 138 9.45 -3.13 8.64
N HIS A 139 9.66 -2.66 9.88
CA HIS A 139 10.97 -2.73 10.52
C HIS A 139 11.45 -4.19 10.70
N ARG A 140 10.57 -5.09 11.11
CA ARG A 140 10.90 -6.52 11.21
C ARG A 140 11.28 -7.13 9.87
N LEU A 141 10.59 -6.73 8.80
CA LEU A 141 10.85 -7.25 7.44
C LEU A 141 12.21 -6.81 6.88
N TYR A 142 12.53 -5.52 7.00
CA TYR A 142 13.79 -4.99 6.45
C TYR A 142 14.98 -5.19 7.40
N GLY A 143 14.74 -5.24 8.72
CA GLY A 143 15.81 -5.29 9.74
C GLY A 143 16.69 -4.03 9.75
N LYS A 144 16.19 -2.90 9.27
CA LYS A 144 16.90 -1.62 9.12
C LYS A 144 15.94 -0.46 9.32
N GLU A 145 16.45 0.64 9.85
CA GLU A 145 15.69 1.89 10.04
C GLU A 145 15.70 2.80 8.82
N GLU A 146 16.58 2.58 7.85
CA GLU A 146 16.63 3.35 6.62
C GLU A 146 16.95 2.45 5.43
N VAL A 147 16.16 2.61 4.38
CA VAL A 147 16.31 1.88 3.12
C VAL A 147 16.06 2.81 1.94
N LEU A 148 16.61 2.46 0.78
CA LEU A 148 16.31 3.13 -0.48
C LEU A 148 15.33 2.28 -1.26
N GLU A 149 14.20 2.86 -1.69
CA GLU A 149 13.22 2.17 -2.54
C GLU A 149 12.87 3.00 -3.76
N ARG A 150 12.39 2.34 -4.82
CA ARG A 150 12.06 3.00 -6.08
C ARG A 150 10.65 3.56 -6.06
N HIS A 151 10.50 4.76 -6.60
CA HIS A 151 9.22 5.48 -6.69
C HIS A 151 8.86 5.81 -8.13
N ARG A 152 7.55 5.86 -8.39
CA ARG A 152 6.95 6.35 -9.64
C ARG A 152 5.52 6.79 -9.37
N HIS A 153 5.33 7.96 -8.76
CA HIS A 153 4.00 8.48 -8.44
C HIS A 153 4.00 10.00 -8.31
N ARG A 154 2.82 10.61 -8.38
CA ARG A 154 2.57 12.04 -8.18
C ARG A 154 1.75 12.31 -6.93
N TYR A 155 0.85 11.40 -6.59
CA TYR A 155 -0.08 11.53 -5.47
C TYR A 155 0.54 10.89 -4.23
N GLU A 156 0.25 11.52 -3.08
CA GLU A 156 0.78 11.16 -1.77
C GLU A 156 -0.35 11.12 -0.75
N VAL A 157 -0.13 10.47 0.37
CA VAL A 157 -1.04 10.62 1.52
C VAL A 157 -0.99 12.06 2.02
N ASN A 158 -2.14 12.71 2.03
CA ASN A 158 -2.24 14.12 2.43
C ASN A 158 -1.90 14.28 3.93
N PRO A 159 -0.85 15.04 4.28
CA PRO A 159 -0.39 15.20 5.67
C PRO A 159 -1.47 15.70 6.62
N LEU A 160 -2.47 16.46 6.13
CA LEU A 160 -3.56 16.98 6.95
C LEU A 160 -4.44 15.88 7.57
N TYR A 161 -4.46 14.70 6.99
CA TYR A 161 -5.26 13.57 7.47
C TYR A 161 -4.50 12.59 8.34
N VAL A 162 -3.16 12.61 8.31
CA VAL A 162 -2.30 11.60 8.97
C VAL A 162 -2.63 11.44 10.45
N ASP A 163 -2.66 12.54 11.21
CA ASP A 163 -2.97 12.49 12.65
C ASP A 163 -4.35 11.90 12.94
N GLY A 164 -5.34 12.19 12.10
CA GLY A 164 -6.69 11.65 12.20
C GLY A 164 -6.73 10.15 11.94
N LEU A 165 -6.02 9.69 10.93
CA LEU A 165 -5.90 8.28 10.57
C LEU A 165 -5.14 7.50 11.65
N GLU A 166 -4.05 8.05 12.19
CA GLU A 166 -3.31 7.38 13.29
C GLU A 166 -4.15 7.30 14.57
N ARG A 167 -4.92 8.32 14.93
CA ARG A 167 -5.88 8.24 16.04
C ARG A 167 -6.95 7.18 15.82
N ALA A 168 -7.34 6.92 14.59
CA ALA A 168 -8.27 5.85 14.24
C ALA A 168 -7.64 4.44 14.22
N GLY A 169 -6.31 4.33 14.37
CA GLY A 169 -5.60 3.06 14.47
C GLY A 169 -4.73 2.68 13.26
N LEU A 170 -4.63 3.54 12.24
CA LEU A 170 -3.63 3.35 11.19
C LEU A 170 -2.23 3.57 11.77
N VAL A 171 -1.26 2.79 11.34
CA VAL A 171 0.13 3.00 11.74
C VAL A 171 0.92 3.49 10.54
N VAL A 172 1.47 4.69 10.62
CA VAL A 172 2.51 5.14 9.67
C VAL A 172 3.81 4.48 10.08
N SER A 173 4.23 3.48 9.31
CA SER A 173 5.41 2.67 9.60
C SER A 173 6.68 3.13 8.91
N ALA A 174 6.57 4.01 7.92
CA ALA A 174 7.72 4.70 7.34
C ALA A 174 7.34 6.05 6.75
N THR A 175 8.32 6.96 6.76
CA THR A 175 8.22 8.30 6.18
C THR A 175 9.47 8.64 5.37
N THR A 176 9.39 9.64 4.49
CA THR A 176 10.61 10.26 3.97
C THR A 176 11.44 10.84 5.12
N PRO A 177 12.78 10.82 5.07
CA PRO A 177 13.58 11.61 5.97
C PRO A 177 13.15 13.08 5.88
N GLY A 178 12.93 13.73 7.04
CA GLY A 178 12.45 15.10 7.07
C GLY A 178 13.36 16.05 6.27
N MET A 179 12.77 16.86 5.41
CA MET A 179 13.49 17.97 4.80
C MET A 179 13.74 19.04 5.88
N ARG A 180 14.96 19.60 5.95
CA ARG A 180 15.30 20.67 6.89
C ARG A 180 14.25 21.79 6.81
N GLY A 181 13.54 22.04 7.92
CA GLY A 181 12.57 23.13 8.03
C GLY A 181 11.13 22.80 7.67
N ARG A 182 10.80 21.58 7.29
CA ARG A 182 9.42 21.09 7.06
C ARG A 182 9.16 19.91 8.00
N GLY A 183 7.98 19.89 8.63
CA GLY A 183 7.56 18.93 9.65
C GLY A 183 7.73 17.44 9.32
N ALA A 184 6.80 16.59 9.75
CA ALA A 184 6.83 15.15 9.49
C ALA A 184 7.02 14.86 8.00
N GLY A 185 7.88 13.88 7.68
CA GLY A 185 8.09 13.43 6.29
C GLY A 185 6.82 12.86 5.66
N LEU A 186 6.82 12.70 4.33
CA LEU A 186 5.72 12.08 3.60
C LEU A 186 5.56 10.62 4.02
N VAL A 187 4.33 10.12 4.00
CA VAL A 187 4.01 8.73 4.31
C VAL A 187 4.57 7.81 3.20
N GLU A 188 5.45 6.91 3.60
CA GLU A 188 6.06 5.92 2.72
C GLU A 188 5.48 4.52 2.91
N ALA A 189 4.99 4.23 4.12
CA ALA A 189 4.35 2.95 4.41
C ALA A 189 3.32 3.09 5.53
N ILE A 190 2.30 2.25 5.42
CA ILE A 190 1.24 2.08 6.42
C ILE A 190 1.05 0.63 6.78
N GLU A 191 0.61 0.37 8.02
CA GLU A 191 0.21 -0.96 8.47
C GLU A 191 -0.92 -0.89 9.51
N LEU A 192 -1.55 -2.02 9.78
CA LEU A 192 -2.56 -2.18 10.83
C LEU A 192 -2.02 -3.07 11.94
N LYS A 193 -1.98 -2.54 13.18
CA LYS A 193 -1.40 -3.23 14.34
C LYS A 193 -2.09 -4.56 14.65
N ASP A 194 -3.42 -4.57 14.57
CA ASP A 194 -4.23 -5.73 14.93
C ASP A 194 -4.58 -6.63 13.72
N HIS A 195 -3.73 -6.60 12.69
CA HIS A 195 -3.87 -7.42 11.50
C HIS A 195 -2.65 -8.32 11.32
N PRO A 196 -2.81 -9.60 10.93
CA PRO A 196 -1.68 -10.52 10.74
C PRO A 196 -0.63 -9.98 9.76
N PHE A 197 -1.07 -9.42 8.66
CA PHE A 197 -0.24 -8.75 7.67
C PHE A 197 -1.09 -7.78 6.84
N PHE A 198 -1.05 -6.51 7.15
CA PHE A 198 -1.66 -5.45 6.33
C PHE A 198 -0.61 -4.37 6.12
N LEU A 199 -0.06 -4.31 4.93
CA LEU A 199 1.05 -3.44 4.59
C LEU A 199 0.77 -2.70 3.28
N GLY A 200 0.85 -1.38 3.31
CA GLY A 200 0.86 -0.52 2.14
C GLY A 200 2.23 0.16 1.99
N LEU A 201 2.75 0.22 0.78
CA LEU A 201 4.02 0.87 0.44
C LEU A 201 3.81 1.85 -0.71
N GLN A 202 4.24 3.11 -0.56
CA GLN A 202 4.18 4.09 -1.64
C GLN A 202 5.22 3.80 -2.72
N SER A 203 6.30 3.17 -2.35
CA SER A 203 7.36 2.71 -3.24
C SER A 203 7.00 1.43 -4.01
N HIS A 204 7.90 1.04 -4.90
CA HIS A 204 7.83 -0.17 -5.74
C HIS A 204 8.96 -1.16 -5.38
N PRO A 205 8.86 -1.89 -4.24
CA PRO A 205 9.91 -2.78 -3.78
C PRO A 205 10.12 -4.01 -4.70
N GLU A 206 9.15 -4.30 -5.59
CA GLU A 206 9.27 -5.35 -6.60
C GLU A 206 10.45 -5.12 -7.55
N PHE A 207 10.81 -3.87 -7.83
CA PHE A 207 11.91 -3.56 -8.75
C PHE A 207 13.29 -3.93 -8.19
N LYS A 208 13.41 -4.03 -6.87
CA LYS A 208 14.66 -4.41 -6.19
C LYS A 208 14.73 -5.90 -5.84
N SER A 209 13.66 -6.65 -6.07
CA SER A 209 13.64 -8.09 -5.80
C SER A 209 14.53 -8.87 -6.77
N ARG A 210 15.29 -9.83 -6.23
CA ARG A 210 16.16 -10.76 -6.98
C ARG A 210 16.01 -12.18 -6.40
N PRO A 211 16.30 -13.26 -7.15
CA PRO A 211 16.20 -14.64 -6.65
C PRO A 211 16.96 -14.86 -5.35
N MET A 212 18.21 -14.37 -5.27
CA MET A 212 19.06 -14.54 -4.09
C MET A 212 18.91 -13.44 -3.04
N ARG A 213 18.17 -12.40 -3.34
CA ARG A 213 17.86 -11.27 -2.45
C ARG A 213 16.43 -10.80 -2.72
N PRO A 214 15.44 -11.60 -2.35
CA PRO A 214 14.04 -11.25 -2.55
C PRO A 214 13.65 -10.03 -1.72
N SER A 215 12.69 -9.27 -2.23
CA SER A 215 12.14 -8.09 -1.54
C SER A 215 11.50 -8.51 -0.21
N PRO A 216 11.91 -7.90 0.94
CA PRO A 216 11.42 -8.27 2.25
C PRO A 216 9.89 -8.16 2.41
N PRO A 217 9.19 -7.11 1.90
CA PRO A 217 7.74 -7.06 1.93
C PRO A 217 7.05 -8.23 1.23
N PHE A 218 7.58 -8.67 0.09
CA PHE A 218 7.03 -9.81 -0.63
C PHE A 218 7.27 -11.13 0.10
N VAL A 219 8.45 -11.28 0.72
CA VAL A 219 8.77 -12.47 1.54
C VAL A 219 7.78 -12.57 2.70
N GLY A 220 7.60 -11.50 3.47
CA GLY A 220 6.67 -11.48 4.59
C GLY A 220 5.21 -11.65 4.17
N PHE A 221 4.82 -11.12 3.00
CA PHE A 221 3.48 -11.32 2.46
C PHE A 221 3.19 -12.80 2.15
N VAL A 222 4.13 -13.49 1.48
CA VAL A 222 3.99 -14.93 1.18
C VAL A 222 4.02 -15.75 2.46
N GLU A 223 4.89 -15.43 3.42
CA GLU A 223 4.91 -16.08 4.74
C GLU A 223 3.58 -15.95 5.47
N ALA A 224 3.00 -14.74 5.48
CA ALA A 224 1.69 -14.49 6.09
C ALA A 224 0.56 -15.23 5.37
N ALA A 225 0.62 -15.32 4.03
CA ALA A 225 -0.36 -16.06 3.23
C ALA A 225 -0.33 -17.56 3.54
N LEU A 226 0.85 -18.15 3.71
CA LEU A 226 1.00 -19.54 4.15
C LEU A 226 0.40 -19.76 5.54
N ALA A 227 0.73 -18.88 6.48
CA ALA A 227 0.18 -18.96 7.84
C ALA A 227 -1.35 -18.75 7.89
N TYR A 228 -1.90 -17.96 6.97
CA TYR A 228 -3.34 -17.80 6.82
C TYR A 228 -3.99 -19.10 6.30
N GLN A 229 -3.40 -19.72 5.28
CA GLN A 229 -3.89 -20.97 4.69
C GLN A 229 -3.93 -22.14 5.69
N GLU A 230 -2.99 -22.19 6.64
CA GLU A 230 -2.94 -23.22 7.68
C GLU A 230 -4.05 -23.08 8.73
N ARG A 231 -4.70 -21.91 8.81
CA ARG A 231 -5.76 -21.59 9.80
C ARG A 231 -7.17 -21.69 9.21
N ALA A 232 -7.29 -21.62 7.87
CA ALA A 232 -8.55 -21.67 7.15
C ALA A 232 -8.97 -23.11 6.87
#